data_fd14866f5f2f97b9f83fda03584e7705
#
_entry.id   fd14866f5f2f97b9f83fda03584e7705
#
_cell.length_a   1.000
_cell.length_b   1.000
_cell.length_c   1.000
_cell.angle_alpha   90.00
_cell.angle_beta   90.00
_cell.angle_gamma   90.00
#
_symmetry.space_group_name_H-M   'P 1'
#
loop_
_entity.id
_entity.type
_entity.pdbx_description
1 polymer ?
#
loop_
_entity_poly.entity_id
_entity_poly.type
_entity_poly.pdbx_seq_one_letter_code
_entity_poly.pdbx_strand_id
1 'polypeptide(L)'
;IVTRKQQDEGVRTNMQVGYGSYNTLQTEFSNRVKKGRFSSIVTGSYNRTDGHRPDMEFEQYGGYAKLGYDFSSSWKFWGDVNVTHFNASNPGTIQVPLIDNDSRITRGMTSLALENHYEKTSGALSFFYNWGRHKINDGYKTGEQPQTSHFNSKDKMFGISWYQSATFFTGNRLTIGFDYQHFGGKSWNKVLATGERKLGVDKQMDEFAGYVDFRQDINSWLSLDAGVRVDHHSHVGTEWIPQGGLAFHLPKSAELKAMVSKGYRNPTIREMYMFTPANPELSPEKLVSYELSYSQRLLEGALYYGLNLYYINGDNIIMSNGLTPPLNVNSGEIENWGIEANIGYRFNSHWNVNANYSWLHMENPVLAAPEHKLYVGADYT
;
A
#
# COMPACT_ATOMS: atom_id res chain seq x y z
N ILE A 1 1.99 -5.51 6.27
CA ILE A 1 2.96 -6.56 5.88
C ILE A 1 3.98 -6.67 7.00
N VAL A 2 4.06 -7.83 7.64
CA VAL A 2 5.06 -8.10 8.68
C VAL A 2 6.20 -8.88 8.04
N THR A 3 7.39 -8.28 7.98
CA THR A 3 8.58 -8.96 7.48
C THR A 3 9.18 -9.84 8.59
N ARG A 4 9.41 -11.11 8.30
CA ARG A 4 10.07 -12.01 9.25
C ARG A 4 11.55 -11.64 9.37
N LYS A 5 12.02 -11.40 10.59
CA LYS A 5 13.44 -11.20 10.88
C LYS A 5 14.08 -12.55 11.20
N GLN A 6 15.36 -12.73 10.84
CA GLN A 6 16.16 -13.82 11.38
C GLN A 6 16.35 -13.53 12.88
N GLN A 7 15.79 -14.35 13.75
CA GLN A 7 15.92 -14.21 15.20
C GLN A 7 17.08 -15.03 15.75
N ASP A 8 17.29 -16.21 15.17
CA ASP A 8 18.33 -17.14 15.61
C ASP A 8 19.67 -16.77 15.00
N GLU A 9 20.75 -16.94 15.79
CA GLU A 9 22.13 -16.80 15.34
C GLU A 9 22.43 -17.78 14.21
N GLY A 10 23.23 -17.32 13.25
CA GLY A 10 23.71 -18.15 12.16
C GLY A 10 23.40 -17.62 10.77
N VAL A 11 23.57 -18.48 9.80
CA VAL A 11 23.37 -18.21 8.37
C VAL A 11 22.34 -19.20 7.84
N ARG A 12 21.34 -18.68 7.13
CA ARG A 12 20.37 -19.51 6.39
C ARG A 12 20.35 -19.08 4.93
N THR A 13 20.60 -20.04 4.04
CA THR A 13 20.53 -19.83 2.61
C THR A 13 19.48 -20.74 2.01
N ASN A 14 18.59 -20.16 1.19
CA ASN A 14 17.60 -20.89 0.42
C ASN A 14 17.78 -20.57 -1.05
N MET A 15 17.62 -21.56 -1.90
CA MET A 15 17.57 -21.41 -3.34
C MET A 15 16.41 -22.23 -3.87
N GLN A 16 15.62 -21.64 -4.74
CA GLN A 16 14.51 -22.29 -5.41
C GLN A 16 14.65 -22.10 -6.90
N VAL A 17 14.44 -23.16 -7.67
CA VAL A 17 14.40 -23.14 -9.13
C VAL A 17 13.14 -23.90 -9.54
N GLY A 18 12.33 -23.29 -10.37
CA GLY A 18 11.14 -23.90 -10.97
C GLY A 18 11.18 -23.74 -12.48
N TYR A 19 10.80 -24.79 -13.20
CA TYR A 19 10.66 -24.75 -14.65
C TYR A 19 9.29 -25.32 -15.05
N GLY A 20 8.61 -24.69 -15.99
CA GLY A 20 7.25 -25.07 -16.38
C GLY A 20 6.96 -24.82 -17.86
N SER A 21 5.69 -24.98 -18.23
CA SER A 21 5.19 -24.75 -19.58
C SER A 21 5.52 -23.35 -20.07
N TYR A 22 5.55 -23.16 -21.39
CA TYR A 22 5.86 -21.89 -22.06
C TYR A 22 7.23 -21.33 -21.69
N ASN A 23 8.24 -22.22 -21.54
CA ASN A 23 9.60 -21.83 -21.14
C ASN A 23 9.64 -20.99 -19.85
N THR A 24 8.69 -21.24 -18.95
CA THR A 24 8.62 -20.53 -17.68
C THR A 24 9.76 -20.98 -16.76
N LEU A 25 10.62 -20.05 -16.39
CA LEU A 25 11.68 -20.24 -15.42
C LEU A 25 11.47 -19.28 -14.26
N GLN A 26 11.49 -19.82 -13.06
CA GLN A 26 11.42 -19.06 -11.80
C GLN A 26 12.63 -19.40 -10.96
N THR A 27 13.37 -18.42 -10.54
CA THR A 27 14.52 -18.60 -9.66
C THR A 27 14.44 -17.62 -8.50
N GLU A 28 14.72 -18.11 -7.32
CA GLU A 28 14.82 -17.29 -6.13
C GLU A 28 16.04 -17.74 -5.31
N PHE A 29 16.78 -16.76 -4.84
CA PHE A 29 17.85 -16.93 -3.88
C PHE A 29 17.58 -16.06 -2.66
N SER A 30 17.78 -16.59 -1.46
CA SER A 30 17.76 -15.79 -0.23
C SER A 30 18.86 -16.24 0.72
N ASN A 31 19.55 -15.25 1.27
CA ASN A 31 20.53 -15.42 2.34
C ASN A 31 20.14 -14.54 3.52
N ARG A 32 20.12 -15.14 4.71
CA ARG A 32 19.84 -14.45 5.97
C ARG A 32 20.95 -14.72 6.94
N VAL A 33 21.44 -13.67 7.57
CA VAL A 33 22.52 -13.75 8.57
C VAL A 33 22.07 -13.04 9.83
N LYS A 34 22.34 -13.65 10.99
CA LYS A 34 22.27 -13.01 12.30
C LYS A 34 23.57 -13.35 13.03
N LYS A 35 24.31 -12.33 13.45
CA LYS A 35 25.55 -12.48 14.23
C LYS A 35 25.64 -11.36 15.27
N GLY A 36 25.36 -11.69 16.52
CA GLY A 36 25.34 -10.72 17.60
C GLY A 36 24.37 -9.56 17.30
N ARG A 37 24.89 -8.35 17.23
CA ARG A 37 24.14 -7.13 16.95
C ARG A 37 23.82 -6.90 15.48
N PHE A 38 24.43 -7.65 14.58
CA PHE A 38 24.27 -7.52 13.13
C PHE A 38 23.22 -8.50 12.59
N SER A 39 22.40 -8.04 11.65
CA SER A 39 21.50 -8.87 10.85
C SER A 39 21.49 -8.44 9.39
N SER A 40 21.36 -9.39 8.47
CA SER A 40 21.16 -9.09 7.06
C SER A 40 20.21 -10.07 6.39
N ILE A 41 19.53 -9.59 5.37
CA ILE A 41 18.75 -10.39 4.43
C ILE A 41 19.11 -9.90 3.03
N VAL A 42 19.50 -10.82 2.16
CA VAL A 42 19.76 -10.54 0.74
C VAL A 42 18.94 -11.53 -0.07
N THR A 43 18.15 -11.04 -1.01
CA THR A 43 17.40 -11.88 -1.95
C THR A 43 17.63 -11.44 -3.37
N GLY A 44 17.62 -12.40 -4.29
CA GLY A 44 17.63 -12.16 -5.72
C GLY A 44 16.63 -13.07 -6.40
N SER A 45 15.98 -12.59 -7.44
CA SER A 45 15.04 -13.37 -8.22
C SER A 45 15.19 -13.10 -9.71
N TYR A 46 14.94 -14.12 -10.51
CA TYR A 46 14.78 -14.02 -11.95
C TYR A 46 13.61 -14.88 -12.38
N ASN A 47 12.68 -14.27 -13.11
CA ASN A 47 11.49 -14.94 -13.62
C ASN A 47 11.33 -14.60 -15.09
N ARG A 48 10.99 -15.61 -15.91
CA ARG A 48 10.62 -15.40 -17.30
C ARG A 48 9.55 -16.40 -17.75
N THR A 49 8.82 -16.04 -18.78
CA THR A 49 7.93 -16.94 -19.52
C THR A 49 7.75 -16.41 -20.93
N ASP A 50 7.56 -17.30 -21.90
CA ASP A 50 7.20 -16.91 -23.29
C ASP A 50 5.68 -16.66 -23.41
N GLY A 51 4.89 -17.03 -22.36
CA GLY A 51 3.44 -16.89 -22.36
C GLY A 51 2.73 -17.98 -23.16
N HIS A 52 1.41 -18.09 -22.98
CA HIS A 52 0.59 -19.09 -23.67
C HIS A 52 0.07 -18.64 -25.04
N ARG A 53 0.38 -17.40 -25.45
CA ARG A 53 0.10 -16.79 -26.76
C ARG A 53 1.32 -16.05 -27.28
N PRO A 54 1.46 -15.83 -28.60
CA PRO A 54 2.46 -14.92 -29.16
C PRO A 54 2.36 -13.52 -28.55
N ASP A 55 3.49 -12.82 -28.43
CA ASP A 55 3.62 -11.46 -27.89
C ASP A 55 3.15 -11.34 -26.42
N MET A 56 3.36 -12.40 -25.63
CA MET A 56 3.00 -12.46 -24.20
C MET A 56 4.21 -12.74 -23.31
N GLU A 57 5.39 -12.38 -23.76
CA GLU A 57 6.62 -12.62 -23.06
C GLU A 57 6.70 -11.73 -21.80
N PHE A 58 7.24 -12.32 -20.76
CA PHE A 58 7.54 -11.63 -19.51
C PHE A 58 8.92 -12.02 -19.01
N GLU A 59 9.69 -11.02 -18.57
CA GLU A 59 11.00 -11.23 -17.94
C GLU A 59 11.16 -10.24 -16.79
N GLN A 60 11.64 -10.72 -15.63
CA GLN A 60 11.81 -9.90 -14.43
C GLN A 60 13.09 -10.26 -13.69
N TYR A 61 13.79 -9.23 -13.24
CA TYR A 61 14.92 -9.30 -12.32
C TYR A 61 14.54 -8.57 -11.02
N GLY A 62 14.77 -9.19 -9.89
CA GLY A 62 14.52 -8.60 -8.57
C GLY A 62 15.71 -8.74 -7.65
N GLY A 63 16.02 -7.69 -6.90
CA GLY A 63 17.03 -7.69 -5.87
C GLY A 63 16.58 -6.93 -4.64
N TYR A 64 16.76 -7.52 -3.46
CA TYR A 64 16.48 -6.89 -2.18
C TYR A 64 17.62 -7.15 -1.21
N ALA A 65 18.02 -6.11 -0.48
CA ALA A 65 18.94 -6.24 0.63
C ALA A 65 18.44 -5.42 1.82
N LYS A 66 18.52 -5.99 3.01
CA LYS A 66 18.25 -5.31 4.28
C LYS A 66 19.39 -5.58 5.25
N LEU A 67 19.89 -4.54 5.88
CA LEU A 67 20.88 -4.59 6.94
C LEU A 67 20.28 -4.04 8.22
N GLY A 68 20.58 -4.64 9.34
CA GLY A 68 20.18 -4.19 10.67
C GLY A 68 21.32 -4.26 11.65
N TYR A 69 21.39 -3.27 12.54
CA TYR A 69 22.39 -3.23 13.60
C TYR A 69 21.77 -2.70 14.89
N ASP A 70 21.89 -3.49 15.96
CA ASP A 70 21.42 -3.14 17.30
C ASP A 70 22.58 -2.43 18.03
N PHE A 71 22.59 -1.08 18.09
CA PHE A 71 23.61 -0.30 18.78
C PHE A 71 23.61 -0.60 20.28
N SER A 72 22.41 -0.73 20.85
CA SER A 72 22.19 -1.08 22.26
C SER A 72 20.86 -1.84 22.38
N SER A 73 20.46 -2.17 23.63
CA SER A 73 19.12 -2.69 23.91
C SER A 73 18.00 -1.70 23.55
N SER A 74 18.32 -0.40 23.52
CA SER A 74 17.34 0.67 23.28
C SER A 74 17.42 1.30 21.91
N TRP A 75 18.49 1.11 21.14
CA TRP A 75 18.69 1.74 19.85
C TRP A 75 19.00 0.74 18.75
N LYS A 76 18.26 0.87 17.66
CA LYS A 76 18.39 0.01 16.50
C LYS A 76 18.40 0.83 15.21
N PHE A 77 19.30 0.48 14.32
CA PHE A 77 19.35 0.97 12.94
C PHE A 77 19.01 -0.14 11.97
N TRP A 78 18.31 0.22 10.92
CA TRP A 78 18.21 -0.64 9.75
C TRP A 78 18.11 0.18 8.47
N GLY A 79 18.54 -0.44 7.37
CA GLY A 79 18.38 0.12 6.04
C GLY A 79 18.10 -0.98 5.05
N ASP A 80 17.31 -0.68 4.03
CA ASP A 80 17.02 -1.61 2.94
C ASP A 80 17.05 -0.94 1.57
N VAL A 81 17.21 -1.76 0.56
CA VAL A 81 17.10 -1.41 -0.85
C VAL A 81 16.38 -2.54 -1.59
N ASN A 82 15.44 -2.16 -2.44
CA ASN A 82 14.76 -3.06 -3.37
C ASN A 82 14.85 -2.48 -4.78
N VAL A 83 15.21 -3.30 -5.75
CA VAL A 83 15.21 -2.92 -7.17
C VAL A 83 14.57 -4.04 -7.96
N THR A 84 13.60 -3.68 -8.80
CA THR A 84 12.97 -4.61 -9.74
C THR A 84 13.00 -4.01 -11.13
N HIS A 85 13.41 -4.81 -12.09
CA HIS A 85 13.32 -4.50 -13.51
C HIS A 85 12.50 -5.58 -14.20
N PHE A 86 11.56 -5.19 -15.05
CA PHE A 86 10.82 -6.14 -15.88
C PHE A 86 10.56 -5.61 -17.28
N ASN A 87 10.48 -6.55 -18.20
CA ASN A 87 9.98 -6.40 -19.55
C ASN A 87 8.70 -7.23 -19.66
N ALA A 88 7.63 -6.65 -20.16
CA ALA A 88 6.36 -7.32 -20.33
C ALA A 88 5.75 -6.95 -21.68
N SER A 89 5.41 -7.95 -22.48
CA SER A 89 4.62 -7.78 -23.70
C SER A 89 3.14 -7.97 -23.38
N ASN A 90 2.27 -7.29 -24.11
CA ASN A 90 0.82 -7.40 -23.95
C ASN A 90 0.16 -7.63 -25.32
N PRO A 91 -0.27 -8.85 -25.62
CA PRO A 91 -0.88 -9.17 -26.91
C PRO A 91 -2.32 -8.65 -27.06
N GLY A 92 -2.83 -7.87 -26.11
CA GLY A 92 -4.25 -7.47 -26.11
C GLY A 92 -5.20 -8.62 -25.87
N THR A 93 -6.47 -8.44 -26.20
CA THR A 93 -7.47 -9.50 -26.16
C THR A 93 -7.43 -10.36 -27.43
N ILE A 94 -8.07 -11.53 -27.40
CA ILE A 94 -8.20 -12.38 -28.62
C ILE A 94 -8.98 -11.66 -29.73
N GLN A 95 -9.99 -10.87 -29.35
CA GLN A 95 -10.83 -10.11 -30.28
C GLN A 95 -10.14 -8.85 -30.81
N VAL A 96 -9.27 -8.26 -30.03
CA VAL A 96 -8.53 -7.04 -30.36
C VAL A 96 -7.04 -7.25 -30.00
N PRO A 97 -6.30 -8.01 -30.84
CA PRO A 97 -4.89 -8.24 -30.62
C PRO A 97 -4.09 -6.96 -30.81
N LEU A 98 -3.07 -6.78 -29.97
CA LEU A 98 -2.06 -5.73 -30.07
C LEU A 98 -0.76 -6.32 -30.63
N ILE A 99 -0.14 -5.58 -31.53
CA ILE A 99 1.14 -5.91 -32.17
C ILE A 99 2.19 -4.98 -31.57
N ASP A 100 3.38 -5.50 -31.27
CA ASP A 100 4.55 -4.72 -30.78
C ASP A 100 4.24 -3.89 -29.53
N ASN A 101 3.39 -4.42 -28.61
CA ASN A 101 3.14 -3.76 -27.34
C ASN A 101 4.13 -4.30 -26.30
N ASP A 102 5.00 -3.43 -25.79
CA ASP A 102 5.95 -3.78 -24.73
C ASP A 102 6.13 -2.68 -23.69
N SER A 103 6.37 -3.09 -22.46
CA SER A 103 6.66 -2.22 -21.33
C SER A 103 7.96 -2.64 -20.67
N ARG A 104 8.90 -1.70 -20.51
CA ARG A 104 10.15 -1.88 -19.80
C ARG A 104 10.18 -0.95 -18.60
N ILE A 105 10.08 -1.54 -17.43
CA ILE A 105 9.91 -0.78 -16.18
C ILE A 105 11.01 -1.17 -15.20
N THR A 106 11.62 -0.14 -14.60
CA THR A 106 12.50 -0.29 -13.45
C THR A 106 11.93 0.49 -12.29
N ARG A 107 11.76 -0.16 -11.16
CA ARG A 107 11.36 0.45 -9.89
C ARG A 107 12.43 0.18 -8.85
N GLY A 108 12.72 1.18 -8.04
CA GLY A 108 13.61 1.04 -6.92
C GLY A 108 13.09 1.77 -5.71
N MET A 109 13.41 1.24 -4.54
CA MET A 109 13.15 1.88 -3.25
C MET A 109 14.30 1.63 -2.30
N THR A 110 14.56 2.58 -1.43
CA THR A 110 15.45 2.43 -0.29
C THR A 110 14.84 3.08 0.92
N SER A 111 15.09 2.50 2.11
CA SER A 111 14.66 3.06 3.37
C SER A 111 15.79 2.95 4.40
N LEU A 112 15.87 3.94 5.27
CA LEU A 112 16.75 3.96 6.43
C LEU A 112 15.92 4.30 7.65
N ALA A 113 16.14 3.64 8.77
CA ALA A 113 15.46 3.99 10.01
C ALA A 113 16.38 3.84 11.22
N LEU A 114 16.25 4.78 12.12
CA LEU A 114 16.83 4.76 13.47
C LEU A 114 15.67 4.71 14.48
N GLU A 115 15.53 3.58 15.15
CA GLU A 115 14.48 3.31 16.12
C GLU A 115 15.02 3.43 17.54
N ASN A 116 14.21 3.99 18.44
CA ASN A 116 14.49 3.93 19.87
C ASN A 116 13.36 3.23 20.63
N HIS A 117 13.71 2.54 21.70
CA HIS A 117 12.77 1.86 22.58
C HIS A 117 13.28 1.86 24.01
N TYR A 118 12.59 2.58 24.87
CA TYR A 118 12.81 2.66 26.30
C TYR A 118 11.54 2.22 27.03
N GLU A 119 11.60 2.08 28.34
CA GLU A 119 10.46 1.64 29.17
C GLU A 119 9.19 2.48 28.94
N LYS A 120 9.35 3.80 28.89
CA LYS A 120 8.23 4.76 28.79
C LYS A 120 8.16 5.51 27.46
N THR A 121 9.16 5.37 26.61
CA THR A 121 9.18 6.08 25.33
C THR A 121 9.67 5.19 24.21
N SER A 122 9.11 5.39 23.02
CA SER A 122 9.58 4.73 21.81
C SER A 122 9.32 5.60 20.59
N GLY A 123 10.20 5.53 19.61
CA GLY A 123 10.04 6.31 18.41
C GLY A 123 10.95 5.86 17.28
N ALA A 124 10.81 6.53 16.15
CA ALA A 124 11.66 6.30 14.99
C ALA A 124 11.87 7.60 14.20
N LEU A 125 13.05 7.71 13.61
CA LEU A 125 13.34 8.62 12.52
C LEU A 125 13.63 7.76 11.29
N SER A 126 12.89 7.98 10.21
CA SER A 126 13.06 7.24 8.97
C SER A 126 13.20 8.18 7.77
N PHE A 127 13.95 7.71 6.80
CA PHE A 127 14.10 8.30 5.48
C PHE A 127 13.76 7.24 4.44
N PHE A 128 13.11 7.65 3.35
CA PHE A 128 12.87 6.78 2.19
C PHE A 128 13.13 7.51 0.87
N TYR A 129 13.50 6.73 -0.15
CA TYR A 129 13.63 7.20 -1.51
C TYR A 129 13.12 6.15 -2.48
N ASN A 130 12.12 6.51 -3.28
CA ASN A 130 11.54 5.69 -4.33
C ASN A 130 11.81 6.33 -5.69
N TRP A 131 12.10 5.50 -6.70
CA TRP A 131 12.26 5.97 -8.07
C TRP A 131 11.69 4.99 -9.08
N GLY A 132 11.29 5.52 -10.23
CA GLY A 132 10.80 4.74 -11.35
C GLY A 132 11.32 5.23 -12.69
N ARG A 133 11.45 4.31 -13.63
CA ARG A 133 11.70 4.57 -15.05
C ARG A 133 10.81 3.66 -15.87
N HIS A 134 10.06 4.26 -16.78
CA HIS A 134 9.15 3.53 -17.66
C HIS A 134 9.49 3.86 -19.11
N LYS A 135 9.48 2.83 -19.94
CA LYS A 135 9.49 2.93 -21.41
C LYS A 135 8.34 2.06 -21.88
N ILE A 136 7.39 2.65 -22.55
CA ILE A 136 6.15 1.98 -22.94
C ILE A 136 5.99 2.18 -24.44
N ASN A 137 5.82 1.08 -25.14
CA ASN A 137 5.30 1.00 -26.49
C ASN A 137 3.86 0.48 -26.38
N ASP A 138 2.88 1.32 -26.66
CA ASP A 138 1.47 0.92 -26.57
C ASP A 138 1.04 -0.05 -27.69
N GLY A 139 1.95 -0.32 -28.64
CA GLY A 139 1.65 -1.16 -29.79
C GLY A 139 0.61 -0.56 -30.72
N TYR A 140 0.09 -1.39 -31.60
CA TYR A 140 -0.95 -1.02 -32.57
C TYR A 140 -1.85 -2.23 -32.89
N LYS A 141 -3.07 -1.98 -33.37
CA LYS A 141 -4.00 -3.02 -33.76
C LYS A 141 -3.73 -3.47 -35.19
N THR A 142 -4.21 -4.66 -35.55
CA THR A 142 -4.16 -5.16 -36.90
C THR A 142 -4.82 -4.16 -37.87
N GLY A 143 -4.08 -3.72 -38.89
CA GLY A 143 -4.54 -2.74 -39.87
C GLY A 143 -4.23 -1.26 -39.50
N GLU A 144 -3.77 -0.99 -38.31
CA GLU A 144 -3.25 0.32 -37.93
C GLU A 144 -1.76 0.45 -38.28
N GLN A 145 -1.26 1.70 -38.29
CA GLN A 145 0.17 1.96 -38.51
C GLN A 145 0.92 1.77 -37.19
N PRO A 146 2.19 1.30 -37.23
CA PRO A 146 3.07 1.24 -36.06
C PRO A 146 3.20 2.61 -35.36
N GLN A 147 3.43 2.58 -34.04
CA GLN A 147 3.67 3.79 -33.26
C GLN A 147 4.90 4.54 -33.79
N THR A 148 4.78 5.85 -33.93
CA THR A 148 5.89 6.72 -34.36
C THR A 148 6.70 7.26 -33.21
N SER A 149 6.23 7.07 -31.99
CA SER A 149 6.91 7.48 -30.74
C SER A 149 6.58 6.52 -29.61
N HIS A 150 7.51 6.38 -28.69
CA HIS A 150 7.29 5.63 -27.45
C HIS A 150 7.20 6.57 -26.25
N PHE A 151 6.27 6.27 -25.34
CA PHE A 151 6.14 6.97 -24.06
C PHE A 151 7.29 6.61 -23.12
N ASN A 152 7.82 7.62 -22.47
CA ASN A 152 8.84 7.45 -21.43
C ASN A 152 8.47 8.29 -20.22
N SER A 153 8.75 7.78 -19.01
CA SER A 153 8.63 8.57 -17.81
C SER A 153 9.70 8.22 -16.78
N LYS A 154 9.90 9.17 -15.88
CA LYS A 154 10.68 9.03 -14.64
C LYS A 154 9.89 9.64 -13.52
N ASP A 155 9.86 8.96 -12.40
CA ASP A 155 9.31 9.46 -11.15
C ASP A 155 10.30 9.30 -10.01
N LYS A 156 10.16 10.14 -9.02
CA LYS A 156 10.91 10.07 -7.77
C LYS A 156 10.03 10.52 -6.62
N MET A 157 10.28 9.97 -5.45
CA MET A 157 9.67 10.37 -4.20
C MET A 157 10.66 10.12 -3.08
N PHE A 158 10.92 11.10 -2.25
CA PHE A 158 11.67 10.91 -1.02
C PHE A 158 10.97 11.58 0.15
N GLY A 159 11.21 11.10 1.34
CA GLY A 159 10.62 11.70 2.52
C GLY A 159 11.38 11.35 3.80
N ILE A 160 11.03 12.11 4.82
CA ILE A 160 11.48 11.94 6.20
C ILE A 160 10.23 11.80 7.05
N SER A 161 10.22 10.82 7.94
CA SER A 161 9.17 10.63 8.93
C SER A 161 9.79 10.48 10.31
N TRP A 162 9.28 11.21 11.26
CA TRP A 162 9.68 11.12 12.65
C TRP A 162 8.46 11.02 13.54
N TYR A 163 8.52 10.11 14.52
CA TYR A 163 7.55 10.11 15.60
C TYR A 163 8.21 9.75 16.92
N GLN A 164 7.59 10.20 18.01
CA GLN A 164 7.93 9.81 19.37
C GLN A 164 6.65 9.59 20.17
N SER A 165 6.55 8.42 20.78
CA SER A 165 5.49 8.04 21.73
C SER A 165 6.05 8.07 23.13
N ALA A 166 5.24 8.52 24.09
CA ALA A 166 5.60 8.53 25.51
C ALA A 166 4.40 8.17 26.39
N THR A 167 4.68 7.51 27.50
CA THR A 167 3.73 7.21 28.59
C THR A 167 4.06 8.09 29.77
N PHE A 168 3.17 9.02 30.13
CA PHE A 168 3.37 9.97 31.22
C PHE A 168 2.75 9.46 32.52
N PHE A 169 1.64 8.73 32.44
CA PHE A 169 0.93 8.14 33.55
C PHE A 169 0.26 6.83 33.14
N THR A 170 -0.29 6.09 34.10
CA THR A 170 -0.88 4.75 33.86
C THR A 170 -1.98 4.78 32.81
N GLY A 171 -1.92 3.86 31.84
CA GLY A 171 -2.90 3.73 30.77
C GLY A 171 -2.80 4.82 29.69
N ASN A 172 -1.84 5.75 29.78
CA ASN A 172 -1.66 6.83 28.82
C ASN A 172 -0.63 6.47 27.75
N ARG A 173 -0.88 6.94 26.54
CA ARG A 173 0.11 7.00 25.46
C ARG A 173 -0.14 8.24 24.61
N LEU A 174 0.84 9.11 24.57
CA LEU A 174 0.86 10.26 23.67
C LEU A 174 1.88 9.99 22.56
N THR A 175 1.48 10.17 21.32
CA THR A 175 2.36 10.11 20.15
C THR A 175 2.32 11.45 19.43
N ILE A 176 3.48 11.99 19.12
CA ILE A 176 3.64 13.16 18.25
C ILE A 176 4.50 12.77 17.06
N GLY A 177 4.25 13.36 15.90
CA GLY A 177 5.07 13.08 14.73
C GLY A 177 5.02 14.16 13.68
N PHE A 178 5.95 14.03 12.74
CA PHE A 178 6.13 14.92 11.61
C PHE A 178 6.53 14.10 10.39
N ASP A 179 5.95 14.43 9.24
CA ASP A 179 6.30 13.84 7.94
C ASP A 179 6.60 14.96 6.93
N TYR A 180 7.58 14.69 6.08
CA TYR A 180 7.87 15.48 4.89
C TYR A 180 8.01 14.55 3.70
N GLN A 181 7.41 14.91 2.58
CA GLN A 181 7.55 14.20 1.31
C GLN A 181 7.78 15.18 0.16
N HIS A 182 8.71 14.83 -0.72
CA HIS A 182 8.92 15.47 -2.01
C HIS A 182 8.71 14.43 -3.10
N PHE A 183 7.86 14.72 -4.06
CA PHE A 183 7.63 13.80 -5.18
C PHE A 183 7.52 14.55 -6.50
N GLY A 184 7.90 13.87 -7.56
CA GLY A 184 7.87 14.48 -8.88
C GLY A 184 7.85 13.44 -9.99
N GLY A 185 7.33 13.88 -11.12
CA GLY A 185 7.25 13.08 -12.34
C GLY A 185 7.61 13.88 -13.57
N LYS A 186 8.32 13.23 -14.48
CA LYS A 186 8.65 13.75 -15.82
C LYS A 186 8.31 12.72 -16.87
N SER A 187 7.56 13.13 -17.89
CA SER A 187 7.23 12.28 -19.04
C SER A 187 7.58 12.96 -20.37
N TRP A 188 7.86 12.14 -21.37
CA TRP A 188 8.12 12.59 -22.73
C TRP A 188 7.82 11.46 -23.72
N ASN A 189 7.45 11.85 -24.95
CA ASN A 189 7.41 10.94 -26.08
C ASN A 189 8.74 11.01 -26.83
N LYS A 190 9.39 9.87 -27.06
CA LYS A 190 10.58 9.76 -27.89
C LYS A 190 10.18 9.41 -29.30
N VAL A 191 10.36 10.33 -30.25
CA VAL A 191 10.12 10.12 -31.67
C VAL A 191 11.13 9.10 -32.20
N LEU A 192 10.65 8.03 -32.83
CA LEU A 192 11.50 6.92 -33.26
C LEU A 192 12.43 7.28 -34.41
N ALA A 193 11.96 8.05 -35.37
CA ALA A 193 12.70 8.41 -36.58
C ALA A 193 13.88 9.37 -36.27
N THR A 194 13.70 10.31 -35.31
CA THR A 194 14.68 11.38 -35.06
C THR A 194 15.37 11.23 -33.69
N GLY A 195 14.81 10.44 -32.79
CA GLY A 195 15.25 10.38 -31.40
C GLY A 195 14.89 11.62 -30.55
N GLU A 196 14.17 12.57 -31.12
CA GLU A 196 13.68 13.79 -30.44
C GLU A 196 12.80 13.42 -29.23
N ARG A 197 12.94 14.21 -28.15
CA ARG A 197 12.11 14.06 -26.95
C ARG A 197 11.11 15.19 -26.87
N LYS A 198 9.84 14.89 -27.09
CA LYS A 198 8.73 15.85 -26.92
C LYS A 198 8.26 15.76 -25.47
N LEU A 199 8.52 16.82 -24.71
CA LEU A 199 8.16 16.90 -23.29
C LEU A 199 6.62 16.84 -23.14
N GLY A 200 6.15 15.98 -22.23
CA GLY A 200 4.77 15.92 -21.78
C GLY A 200 4.61 16.69 -20.46
N VAL A 201 5.00 16.07 -19.36
CA VAL A 201 4.85 16.60 -17.99
C VAL A 201 6.23 16.71 -17.33
N ASP A 202 6.44 17.78 -16.55
CA ASP A 202 7.58 17.94 -15.65
C ASP A 202 7.09 18.70 -14.42
N LYS A 203 6.70 17.99 -13.35
CA LYS A 203 6.10 18.54 -12.15
C LYS A 203 6.73 17.95 -10.89
N GLN A 204 6.80 18.79 -9.85
CA GLN A 204 7.29 18.43 -8.52
C GLN A 204 6.37 19.06 -7.49
N MET A 205 6.19 18.39 -6.35
CA MET A 205 5.31 18.80 -5.26
C MET A 205 5.92 18.40 -3.92
N ASP A 206 5.56 19.14 -2.90
CA ASP A 206 5.98 18.94 -1.52
C ASP A 206 4.76 18.76 -0.62
N GLU A 207 4.89 17.93 0.38
CA GLU A 207 3.88 17.68 1.39
C GLU A 207 4.52 17.65 2.78
N PHE A 208 3.93 18.38 3.73
CA PHE A 208 4.34 18.45 5.12
C PHE A 208 3.17 18.08 6.01
N ALA A 209 3.42 17.27 7.03
CA ALA A 209 2.40 16.95 7.99
C ALA A 209 2.93 16.92 9.42
N GLY A 210 2.08 17.34 10.34
CA GLY A 210 2.28 17.19 11.77
C GLY A 210 1.07 16.49 12.39
N TYR A 211 1.28 15.65 13.38
CA TYR A 211 0.19 14.95 14.04
C TYR A 211 0.43 14.72 15.53
N VAL A 212 -0.68 14.60 16.23
CA VAL A 212 -0.72 14.15 17.62
C VAL A 212 -1.81 13.10 17.77
N ASP A 213 -1.50 12.05 18.51
CA ASP A 213 -2.41 10.97 18.86
C ASP A 213 -2.33 10.73 20.37
N PHE A 214 -3.47 10.67 21.02
CA PHE A 214 -3.61 10.51 22.45
C PHE A 214 -4.52 9.33 22.76
N ARG A 215 -3.97 8.35 23.45
CA ARG A 215 -4.71 7.22 24.00
C ARG A 215 -4.68 7.25 25.51
N GLN A 216 -5.84 6.96 26.13
CA GLN A 216 -5.99 6.84 27.58
C GLN A 216 -6.95 5.71 27.96
N ASP A 217 -6.48 4.79 28.76
CA ASP A 217 -7.34 3.88 29.50
C ASP A 217 -7.93 4.64 30.69
N ILE A 218 -9.21 5.05 30.57
CA ILE A 218 -9.91 5.84 31.59
C ILE A 218 -10.11 5.00 32.85
N ASN A 219 -10.43 3.72 32.63
CA ASN A 219 -10.56 2.71 33.69
C ASN A 219 -10.46 1.31 33.04
N SER A 220 -10.73 0.25 33.81
CA SER A 220 -10.60 -1.13 33.35
C SER A 220 -11.59 -1.54 32.26
N TRP A 221 -12.65 -0.78 32.04
CA TRP A 221 -13.69 -1.09 31.06
C TRP A 221 -13.80 -0.07 29.92
N LEU A 222 -13.08 1.07 29.98
CA LEU A 222 -13.17 2.14 28.96
C LEU A 222 -11.79 2.67 28.58
N SER A 223 -11.48 2.65 27.30
CA SER A 223 -10.33 3.35 26.70
C SER A 223 -10.80 4.39 25.69
N LEU A 224 -10.14 5.53 25.66
CA LEU A 224 -10.30 6.63 24.70
C LEU A 224 -9.11 6.69 23.77
N ASP A 225 -9.35 6.94 22.49
CA ASP A 225 -8.35 7.28 21.48
C ASP A 225 -8.80 8.56 20.77
N ALA A 226 -7.91 9.53 20.60
CA ALA A 226 -8.20 10.77 19.90
C ALA A 226 -6.93 11.30 19.23
N GLY A 227 -7.03 11.66 17.96
CA GLY A 227 -5.90 12.15 17.21
C GLY A 227 -6.30 13.21 16.18
N VAL A 228 -5.33 14.01 15.80
CA VAL A 228 -5.45 14.95 14.69
C VAL A 228 -4.14 15.01 13.92
N ARG A 229 -4.26 14.98 12.61
CA ARG A 229 -3.17 15.25 11.67
C ARG A 229 -3.51 16.49 10.86
N VAL A 230 -2.55 17.34 10.65
CA VAL A 230 -2.62 18.49 9.73
C VAL A 230 -1.62 18.24 8.63
N ASP A 231 -2.11 18.27 7.41
CA ASP A 231 -1.33 18.00 6.21
C ASP A 231 -1.36 19.22 5.29
N HIS A 232 -0.22 19.63 4.77
CA HIS A 232 -0.10 20.74 3.84
C HIS A 232 0.60 20.29 2.56
N HIS A 233 -0.13 20.29 1.46
CA HIS A 233 0.37 19.97 0.15
C HIS A 233 0.59 21.25 -0.66
N SER A 234 1.75 21.41 -1.29
CA SER A 234 2.20 22.64 -1.97
C SER A 234 1.28 23.11 -3.11
N HIS A 235 0.40 22.26 -3.62
CA HIS A 235 -0.51 22.60 -4.72
C HIS A 235 -1.97 22.72 -4.27
N VAL A 236 -2.47 21.80 -3.44
CA VAL A 236 -3.91 21.76 -3.09
C VAL A 236 -4.23 22.31 -1.70
N GLY A 237 -3.21 22.77 -0.93
CA GLY A 237 -3.42 23.43 0.35
C GLY A 237 -3.42 22.50 1.56
N THR A 238 -4.19 22.85 2.59
CA THR A 238 -4.13 22.23 3.92
C THR A 238 -5.40 21.44 4.21
N GLU A 239 -5.23 20.22 4.71
CA GLU A 239 -6.29 19.35 5.20
C GLU A 239 -6.10 19.03 6.69
N TRP A 240 -7.22 19.03 7.42
CA TRP A 240 -7.29 18.59 8.81
C TRP A 240 -7.94 17.21 8.86
N ILE A 241 -7.30 16.28 9.55
CA ILE A 241 -7.66 14.86 9.56
C ILE A 241 -7.83 14.41 11.02
N PRO A 242 -9.01 14.69 11.64
CA PRO A 242 -9.33 14.24 12.97
C PRO A 242 -9.74 12.76 12.97
N GLN A 243 -9.46 12.09 14.09
CA GLN A 243 -9.97 10.77 14.42
C GLN A 243 -10.32 10.69 15.90
N GLY A 244 -11.27 9.81 16.25
CA GLY A 244 -11.62 9.54 17.64
C GLY A 244 -12.32 8.21 17.80
N GLY A 245 -12.08 7.55 18.92
CA GLY A 245 -12.64 6.25 19.22
C GLY A 245 -12.79 5.97 20.70
N LEU A 246 -13.74 5.10 21.01
CA LEU A 246 -13.98 4.55 22.33
C LEU A 246 -13.92 3.03 22.27
N ALA A 247 -13.26 2.40 23.22
CA ALA A 247 -13.27 0.95 23.37
C ALA A 247 -13.81 0.59 24.76
N PHE A 248 -14.87 -0.21 24.76
CA PHE A 248 -15.51 -0.74 25.97
C PHE A 248 -15.06 -2.20 26.15
N HIS A 249 -14.26 -2.44 27.18
CA HIS A 249 -13.80 -3.77 27.57
C HIS A 249 -14.84 -4.42 28.47
N LEU A 250 -15.61 -5.33 27.93
CA LEU A 250 -16.74 -5.96 28.58
C LEU A 250 -16.33 -7.30 29.24
N PRO A 251 -17.15 -7.83 30.17
CA PRO A 251 -16.89 -9.16 30.75
C PRO A 251 -16.76 -10.27 29.69
N LYS A 252 -16.10 -11.37 30.08
CA LYS A 252 -15.91 -12.55 29.22
C LYS A 252 -15.14 -12.27 27.92
N SER A 253 -14.11 -11.42 27.99
CA SER A 253 -13.27 -11.05 26.84
C SER A 253 -14.06 -10.50 25.66
N ALA A 254 -15.16 -9.78 25.94
CA ALA A 254 -15.91 -9.05 24.94
C ALA A 254 -15.40 -7.61 24.83
N GLU A 255 -15.39 -7.07 23.61
CA GLU A 255 -15.00 -5.70 23.35
C GLU A 255 -15.96 -5.07 22.34
N LEU A 256 -16.43 -3.85 22.64
CA LEU A 256 -17.20 -3.01 21.74
C LEU A 256 -16.37 -1.75 21.45
N LYS A 257 -16.17 -1.44 20.18
CA LYS A 257 -15.47 -0.23 19.75
C LYS A 257 -16.38 0.62 18.87
N ALA A 258 -16.32 1.93 19.09
CA ALA A 258 -16.91 2.91 18.19
C ALA A 258 -15.80 3.86 17.73
N MET A 259 -15.71 4.14 16.43
CA MET A 259 -14.69 5.00 15.86
C MET A 259 -15.27 5.92 14.79
N VAL A 260 -14.78 7.14 14.73
CA VAL A 260 -14.97 8.06 13.61
C VAL A 260 -13.61 8.55 13.15
N SER A 261 -13.38 8.54 11.84
CA SER A 261 -12.15 9.02 11.25
C SER A 261 -12.40 9.73 9.94
N LYS A 262 -11.66 10.82 9.70
CA LYS A 262 -11.59 11.46 8.39
C LYS A 262 -10.39 10.92 7.63
N GLY A 263 -10.57 10.59 6.35
CA GLY A 263 -9.52 10.31 5.37
C GLY A 263 -9.54 11.33 4.24
N TYR A 264 -8.44 11.42 3.50
CA TYR A 264 -8.34 12.24 2.30
C TYR A 264 -7.32 11.64 1.33
N ARG A 265 -7.39 12.04 0.07
CA ARG A 265 -6.40 11.71 -0.96
C ARG A 265 -6.16 12.92 -1.84
N ASN A 266 -4.90 13.34 -1.93
CA ASN A 266 -4.50 14.39 -2.87
C ASN A 266 -4.56 13.88 -4.31
N PRO A 267 -4.94 14.73 -5.29
CA PRO A 267 -4.85 14.38 -6.70
C PRO A 267 -3.40 14.13 -7.10
N THR A 268 -3.17 13.12 -7.92
CA THR A 268 -1.84 12.77 -8.41
C THR A 268 -1.42 13.66 -9.57
N ILE A 269 -0.10 13.79 -9.79
CA ILE A 269 0.45 14.47 -10.97
C ILE A 269 -0.13 13.89 -12.26
N ARG A 270 -0.39 12.57 -12.28
CA ARG A 270 -1.00 11.90 -13.42
C ARG A 270 -2.42 12.40 -13.70
N GLU A 271 -3.26 12.48 -12.67
CA GLU A 271 -4.65 12.94 -12.79
C GLU A 271 -4.76 14.39 -13.21
N MET A 272 -3.86 15.25 -12.69
CA MET A 272 -3.87 16.68 -12.98
C MET A 272 -3.27 17.04 -14.36
N TYR A 273 -2.23 16.33 -14.80
CA TYR A 273 -1.39 16.83 -15.91
C TYR A 273 -1.11 15.85 -17.04
N MET A 274 -1.29 14.53 -16.86
CA MET A 274 -0.86 13.56 -17.90
C MET A 274 -1.89 13.33 -19.00
N PHE A 275 -3.13 13.68 -18.79
CA PHE A 275 -4.19 13.55 -19.79
C PHE A 275 -4.52 14.91 -20.41
N THR A 276 -4.97 14.91 -21.65
CA THR A 276 -5.37 16.15 -22.35
C THR A 276 -6.87 16.08 -22.63
N PRO A 277 -7.66 17.06 -22.16
CA PRO A 277 -7.25 18.27 -21.44
C PRO A 277 -6.78 17.98 -20.00
N ALA A 278 -5.80 18.75 -19.51
CA ALA A 278 -5.33 18.69 -18.14
C ALA A 278 -6.27 19.47 -17.21
N ASN A 279 -6.41 19.02 -15.97
CA ASN A 279 -7.13 19.75 -14.91
C ASN A 279 -6.24 19.93 -13.66
N PRO A 280 -5.45 21.02 -13.58
CA PRO A 280 -4.66 21.32 -12.40
C PRO A 280 -5.48 21.79 -11.20
N GLU A 281 -6.77 22.13 -11.37
CA GLU A 281 -7.65 22.63 -10.32
C GLU A 281 -8.34 21.51 -9.50
N LEU A 282 -7.90 20.26 -9.68
CA LEU A 282 -8.42 19.15 -8.88
C LEU A 282 -8.15 19.37 -7.40
N SER A 283 -9.17 19.14 -6.59
CA SER A 283 -9.15 19.22 -5.14
C SER A 283 -8.96 17.83 -4.50
N PRO A 284 -8.55 17.73 -3.23
CA PRO A 284 -8.46 16.47 -2.53
C PRO A 284 -9.82 15.77 -2.41
N GLU A 285 -9.83 14.47 -2.61
CA GLU A 285 -10.94 13.61 -2.23
C GLU A 285 -10.99 13.53 -0.70
N LYS A 286 -12.19 13.52 -0.14
CA LYS A 286 -12.41 13.47 1.31
C LYS A 286 -13.40 12.38 1.65
N LEU A 287 -13.16 11.68 2.75
CA LEU A 287 -14.10 10.70 3.25
C LEU A 287 -14.15 10.73 4.78
N VAL A 288 -15.30 10.39 5.32
CA VAL A 288 -15.51 10.16 6.75
C VAL A 288 -16.03 8.74 6.92
N SER A 289 -15.37 7.99 7.80
CA SER A 289 -15.76 6.63 8.17
C SER A 289 -16.30 6.62 9.61
N TYR A 290 -17.42 5.93 9.80
CA TYR A 290 -18.01 5.62 11.09
C TYR A 290 -18.02 4.10 11.24
N GLU A 291 -17.47 3.60 12.34
CA GLU A 291 -17.36 2.17 12.57
C GLU A 291 -17.84 1.80 13.97
N LEU A 292 -18.59 0.70 14.05
CA LEU A 292 -18.98 0.06 15.31
C LEU A 292 -18.62 -1.41 15.23
N SER A 293 -17.69 -1.85 16.05
CA SER A 293 -17.23 -3.23 16.05
C SER A 293 -17.45 -3.90 17.40
N TYR A 294 -17.88 -5.14 17.37
CA TYR A 294 -17.98 -6.01 18.52
C TYR A 294 -17.15 -7.27 18.29
N SER A 295 -16.40 -7.69 19.28
CA SER A 295 -15.68 -8.96 19.25
C SER A 295 -15.71 -9.66 20.60
N GLN A 296 -15.71 -11.00 20.59
CA GLN A 296 -15.69 -11.77 21.81
C GLN A 296 -14.92 -13.09 21.62
N ARG A 297 -14.26 -13.51 22.71
CA ARG A 297 -13.64 -14.84 22.81
C ARG A 297 -14.27 -15.60 23.95
N LEU A 298 -14.71 -16.83 23.68
CA LEU A 298 -15.36 -17.74 24.60
C LEU A 298 -14.67 -19.09 24.64
N LEU A 299 -15.05 -19.95 25.57
CA LEU A 299 -14.53 -21.32 25.70
C LEU A 299 -13.00 -21.34 25.76
N GLU A 300 -12.42 -20.52 26.65
CA GLU A 300 -10.96 -20.40 26.81
C GLU A 300 -10.23 -20.03 25.50
N GLY A 301 -10.90 -19.29 24.64
CA GLY A 301 -10.37 -18.86 23.33
C GLY A 301 -10.59 -19.88 22.20
N ALA A 302 -11.28 -20.99 22.44
CA ALA A 302 -11.64 -21.92 21.39
C ALA A 302 -12.67 -21.38 20.41
N LEU A 303 -13.57 -20.51 20.86
CA LEU A 303 -14.54 -19.78 20.02
C LEU A 303 -14.22 -18.30 20.01
N TYR A 304 -14.07 -17.71 18.83
CA TYR A 304 -14.08 -16.26 18.66
C TYR A 304 -15.09 -15.87 17.60
N TYR A 305 -15.68 -14.70 17.75
CA TYR A 305 -16.50 -14.07 16.73
C TYR A 305 -16.40 -12.56 16.81
N GLY A 306 -16.67 -11.94 15.68
CA GLY A 306 -16.66 -10.49 15.54
C GLY A 306 -17.70 -10.03 14.54
N LEU A 307 -18.20 -8.82 14.77
CA LEU A 307 -19.12 -8.11 13.89
C LEU A 307 -18.60 -6.68 13.75
N ASN A 308 -18.54 -6.19 12.53
CA ASN A 308 -18.20 -4.80 12.22
C ASN A 308 -19.32 -4.20 11.36
N LEU A 309 -19.84 -3.06 11.78
CA LEU A 309 -20.77 -2.23 11.03
C LEU A 309 -20.01 -0.97 10.63
N TYR A 310 -20.12 -0.56 9.39
CA TYR A 310 -19.46 0.64 8.92
C TYR A 310 -20.35 1.45 7.98
N TYR A 311 -20.14 2.77 8.01
CA TYR A 311 -20.69 3.74 7.07
C TYR A 311 -19.58 4.67 6.61
N ILE A 312 -19.43 4.83 5.31
CA ILE A 312 -18.42 5.67 4.68
C ILE A 312 -19.12 6.67 3.76
N ASN A 313 -18.90 7.94 4.03
CA ASN A 313 -19.35 9.03 3.17
C ASN A 313 -18.12 9.77 2.60
N GLY A 314 -18.08 9.99 1.31
CA GLY A 314 -16.95 10.63 0.63
C GLY A 314 -17.41 11.63 -0.44
N ASP A 315 -16.70 12.75 -0.49
CA ASP A 315 -16.95 13.86 -1.39
C ASP A 315 -15.73 14.13 -2.29
N ASN A 316 -15.96 14.86 -3.36
CA ASN A 316 -14.92 15.32 -4.29
C ASN A 316 -14.14 14.16 -4.94
N ILE A 317 -14.75 13.00 -5.12
CA ILE A 317 -14.08 11.85 -5.76
C ILE A 317 -13.71 12.23 -7.20
N ILE A 318 -12.46 12.00 -7.55
CA ILE A 318 -11.93 12.32 -8.87
C ILE A 318 -12.39 11.27 -9.87
N MET A 319 -13.18 11.71 -10.83
CA MET A 319 -13.74 10.86 -11.89
C MET A 319 -13.55 11.50 -13.26
N SER A 320 -13.60 10.68 -14.32
CA SER A 320 -13.73 11.18 -15.66
C SER A 320 -15.15 11.69 -15.90
N ASN A 321 -15.29 12.86 -16.51
CA ASN A 321 -16.59 13.45 -16.84
C ASN A 321 -17.32 12.73 -18.01
N GLY A 322 -16.73 11.67 -18.59
CA GLY A 322 -17.32 10.89 -19.68
C GLY A 322 -17.39 11.60 -21.04
N LEU A 323 -16.93 12.83 -21.16
CA LEU A 323 -16.89 13.58 -22.44
C LEU A 323 -15.73 13.11 -23.33
N THR A 324 -15.70 13.61 -24.56
CA THR A 324 -14.62 13.33 -25.52
C THR A 324 -14.02 14.67 -25.96
N PRO A 325 -12.76 14.95 -25.64
CA PRO A 325 -11.84 14.16 -24.81
C PRO A 325 -12.25 14.15 -23.32
N PRO A 326 -11.92 13.08 -22.58
CA PRO A 326 -12.30 12.96 -21.17
C PRO A 326 -11.48 13.92 -20.30
N LEU A 327 -12.12 14.51 -19.28
CA LEU A 327 -11.50 15.38 -18.29
C LEU A 327 -11.72 14.81 -16.89
N ASN A 328 -10.67 14.77 -16.08
CA ASN A 328 -10.81 14.44 -14.66
C ASN A 328 -11.43 15.63 -13.91
N VAL A 329 -12.44 15.37 -13.10
CA VAL A 329 -13.17 16.36 -12.31
C VAL A 329 -13.53 15.79 -10.92
N ASN A 330 -13.70 16.65 -9.93
CA ASN A 330 -14.18 16.30 -8.60
C ASN A 330 -15.72 16.25 -8.60
N SER A 331 -16.31 15.22 -9.16
CA SER A 331 -17.77 15.10 -9.29
C SER A 331 -18.35 13.81 -8.68
N GLY A 332 -17.48 12.93 -8.20
CA GLY A 332 -17.92 11.67 -7.61
C GLY A 332 -18.23 11.80 -6.12
N GLU A 333 -19.14 10.96 -5.67
CA GLU A 333 -19.54 10.79 -4.27
C GLU A 333 -19.47 9.30 -3.92
N ILE A 334 -19.11 9.01 -2.68
CA ILE A 334 -19.14 7.66 -2.11
C ILE A 334 -20.10 7.67 -0.93
N GLU A 335 -21.10 6.80 -0.99
CA GLU A 335 -21.95 6.49 0.15
C GLU A 335 -22.06 4.97 0.23
N ASN A 336 -21.23 4.41 1.11
CA ASN A 336 -21.11 2.97 1.29
C ASN A 336 -21.39 2.61 2.74
N TRP A 337 -22.11 1.52 2.97
CA TRP A 337 -22.29 0.95 4.29
C TRP A 337 -22.36 -0.56 4.23
N GLY A 338 -22.01 -1.21 5.31
CA GLY A 338 -21.95 -2.65 5.27
C GLY A 338 -21.73 -3.30 6.61
N ILE A 339 -21.71 -4.62 6.54
CA ILE A 339 -21.53 -5.52 7.67
C ILE A 339 -20.43 -6.51 7.34
N GLU A 340 -19.50 -6.67 8.28
CA GLU A 340 -18.51 -7.73 8.23
C GLU A 340 -18.66 -8.60 9.47
N ALA A 341 -18.74 -9.91 9.28
CA ALA A 341 -18.82 -10.88 10.35
C ALA A 341 -17.74 -11.93 10.20
N ASN A 342 -17.12 -12.32 11.29
CA ASN A 342 -16.16 -13.39 11.35
C ASN A 342 -16.43 -14.32 12.53
N ILE A 343 -16.19 -15.62 12.33
CA ILE A 343 -16.29 -16.62 13.38
C ILE A 343 -15.20 -17.67 13.18
N GLY A 344 -14.61 -18.12 14.27
CA GLY A 344 -13.67 -19.22 14.26
C GLY A 344 -13.88 -20.11 15.47
N TYR A 345 -13.82 -21.42 15.25
CA TYR A 345 -14.00 -22.41 16.30
C TYR A 345 -12.96 -23.51 16.20
N ARG A 346 -12.20 -23.68 17.27
CA ARG A 346 -11.26 -24.78 17.46
C ARG A 346 -11.94 -25.91 18.23
N PHE A 347 -12.36 -26.95 17.53
CA PHE A 347 -13.05 -28.10 18.12
C PHE A 347 -12.13 -28.91 19.05
N ASN A 348 -10.86 -29.04 18.66
CA ASN A 348 -9.83 -29.74 19.42
C ASN A 348 -8.43 -29.36 18.92
N SER A 349 -7.39 -30.11 19.28
CA SER A 349 -6.01 -29.87 18.83
C SER A 349 -5.80 -30.07 17.32
N HIS A 350 -6.70 -30.73 16.63
CA HIS A 350 -6.56 -31.13 15.22
C HIS A 350 -7.46 -30.29 14.28
N TRP A 351 -8.64 -29.91 14.72
CA TRP A 351 -9.64 -29.24 13.88
C TRP A 351 -9.87 -27.79 14.26
N ASN A 352 -9.70 -26.92 13.28
CA ASN A 352 -10.07 -25.52 13.36
C ASN A 352 -10.94 -25.15 12.16
N VAL A 353 -12.06 -24.47 12.40
CA VAL A 353 -12.97 -23.99 11.34
C VAL A 353 -13.12 -22.48 11.48
N ASN A 354 -13.09 -21.79 10.35
CA ASN A 354 -13.32 -20.34 10.31
C ASN A 354 -14.25 -19.97 9.16
N ALA A 355 -14.99 -18.88 9.34
CA ALA A 355 -15.81 -18.29 8.30
C ALA A 355 -15.77 -16.77 8.42
N ASN A 356 -15.77 -16.10 7.26
CA ASN A 356 -15.89 -14.67 7.15
C ASN A 356 -16.98 -14.34 6.13
N TYR A 357 -17.84 -13.39 6.47
CA TYR A 357 -18.88 -12.89 5.59
C TYR A 357 -18.81 -11.38 5.55
N SER A 358 -18.94 -10.79 4.37
CA SER A 358 -19.11 -9.35 4.21
C SER A 358 -20.27 -9.07 3.27
N TRP A 359 -21.04 -8.06 3.64
CA TRP A 359 -22.04 -7.44 2.82
C TRP A 359 -21.74 -5.95 2.68
N LEU A 360 -21.77 -5.45 1.45
CA LEU A 360 -21.47 -4.07 1.09
C LEU A 360 -22.61 -3.52 0.24
N HIS A 361 -23.23 -2.44 0.71
CA HIS A 361 -24.10 -1.61 -0.09
C HIS A 361 -23.35 -0.38 -0.59
N MET A 362 -23.49 -0.08 -1.86
CA MET A 362 -22.92 1.10 -2.51
C MET A 362 -24.04 1.86 -3.22
N GLU A 363 -24.22 3.14 -2.88
CA GLU A 363 -25.18 4.01 -3.58
C GLU A 363 -24.73 4.20 -5.05
N ASN A 364 -23.42 4.32 -5.27
CA ASN A 364 -22.80 4.38 -6.60
C ASN A 364 -21.98 3.11 -6.85
N PRO A 365 -22.57 2.03 -7.41
CA PRO A 365 -21.88 0.76 -7.60
C PRO A 365 -20.67 0.88 -8.54
N VAL A 366 -19.56 0.25 -8.16
CA VAL A 366 -18.36 0.15 -9.00
C VAL A 366 -18.14 -1.29 -9.47
N LEU A 367 -17.49 -1.44 -10.62
CA LEU A 367 -17.15 -2.75 -11.16
C LEU A 367 -16.20 -3.51 -10.24
N ALA A 368 -16.35 -4.83 -10.19
CA ALA A 368 -15.50 -5.76 -9.44
C ALA A 368 -15.54 -5.60 -7.91
N ALA A 369 -16.52 -4.90 -7.35
CA ALA A 369 -16.81 -4.86 -5.93
C ALA A 369 -18.04 -5.74 -5.63
N PRO A 370 -17.87 -6.98 -5.13
CA PRO A 370 -18.99 -7.86 -4.84
C PRO A 370 -19.80 -7.34 -3.65
N GLU A 371 -21.13 -7.34 -3.80
CA GLU A 371 -22.06 -6.97 -2.71
C GLU A 371 -21.99 -8.00 -1.56
N HIS A 372 -21.82 -9.27 -1.89
CA HIS A 372 -21.69 -10.36 -0.93
C HIS A 372 -20.40 -11.12 -1.13
N LYS A 373 -19.68 -11.39 -0.04
CA LYS A 373 -18.49 -12.24 -0.04
C LYS A 373 -18.50 -13.18 1.15
N LEU A 374 -18.41 -14.47 0.89
CA LEU A 374 -18.32 -15.53 1.91
C LEU A 374 -17.03 -16.31 1.72
N TYR A 375 -16.33 -16.54 2.82
CA TYR A 375 -15.22 -17.49 2.91
C TYR A 375 -15.49 -18.46 4.04
N VAL A 376 -15.25 -19.75 3.81
CA VAL A 376 -15.26 -20.80 4.83
C VAL A 376 -13.99 -21.62 4.67
N GLY A 377 -13.28 -21.85 5.76
CA GLY A 377 -12.07 -22.66 5.81
C GLY A 377 -12.10 -23.65 6.94
N ALA A 378 -11.47 -24.79 6.74
CA ALA A 378 -11.23 -25.79 7.76
C ALA A 378 -9.78 -26.29 7.67
N ASP A 379 -9.10 -26.33 8.80
CA ASP A 379 -7.73 -26.80 8.92
C ASP A 379 -7.72 -28.08 9.78
N TYR A 380 -6.99 -29.08 9.31
CA TYR A 380 -6.73 -30.33 10.04
C TYR A 380 -5.22 -30.55 10.15
N THR A 381 -4.70 -30.77 11.36
CA THR A 381 -3.28 -31.01 11.66
C THR A 381 -3.07 -32.30 12.46
#